data_9ec7f267103a33abf4ddb307ec579390
#
_entry.id   9ec7f267103a33abf4ddb307ec579390
#
_cell.length_a   1.000
_cell.length_b   1.000
_cell.length_c   1.000
_cell.angle_alpha   90.00
_cell.angle_beta   90.00
_cell.angle_gamma   90.00
#
_symmetry.space_group_name_H-M   'P 1'
#
loop_
_entity.id
_entity.type
_entity.pdbx_description
1 polymer ?
#
loop_
_entity_poly.entity_id
_entity_poly.type
_entity_poly.pdbx_seq_one_letter_code
_entity_poly.pdbx_strand_id
1 'polypeptide(L)'
;EGGIAAVCAHTNLDAVAGGVNDALARAVGLTEIEMLQTSGVDENGAPYGIGRVGVLKGKAVVTLADYAAQVKTALQANGVRYVDAGRPIRRVAVGGGACGDCVQEDHAAGCDTFVTADVKYNQFWDAKDLGINLVDAGHFWTENPVCLYLADKLRAAFPEIVVKVSENHTDCIRFC
;
A
#
# COMPACT_ATOMS: atom_id res chain seq x y z
N GLU A 1 -21.17 -27.69 3.21
CA GLU A 1 -20.67 -29.06 3.30
C GLU A 1 -19.20 -28.99 3.71
N GLY A 2 -18.72 -29.51 4.80
CA GLY A 2 -17.33 -29.51 5.25
C GLY A 2 -17.03 -28.70 6.52
N GLY A 3 -18.01 -27.98 7.09
CA GLY A 3 -17.85 -27.27 8.37
C GLY A 3 -16.80 -26.12 8.32
N ILE A 4 -16.60 -25.52 7.14
CA ILE A 4 -15.65 -24.43 6.92
C ILE A 4 -16.44 -23.13 6.85
N ALA A 5 -16.05 -22.13 7.67
CA ALA A 5 -16.49 -20.75 7.53
C ALA A 5 -15.49 -19.99 6.67
N ALA A 6 -15.99 -19.13 5.77
CA ALA A 6 -15.18 -18.24 4.96
C ALA A 6 -15.54 -16.79 5.27
N VAL A 7 -14.52 -15.95 5.45
CA VAL A 7 -14.66 -14.52 5.65
C VAL A 7 -13.81 -13.80 4.59
N CYS A 8 -14.45 -12.92 3.81
CA CYS A 8 -13.74 -12.07 2.85
C CYS A 8 -13.65 -10.65 3.42
N ALA A 9 -12.43 -10.15 3.49
CA ALA A 9 -12.16 -8.74 3.78
C ALA A 9 -11.66 -8.07 2.49
N HIS A 10 -12.21 -6.92 2.15
CA HIS A 10 -11.89 -6.15 0.96
C HIS A 10 -11.69 -4.67 1.35
N THR A 11 -12.36 -3.73 0.72
CA THR A 11 -12.23 -2.29 0.99
C THR A 11 -12.40 -1.91 2.47
N ASN A 12 -13.17 -2.68 3.24
CA ASN A 12 -13.28 -2.50 4.68
C ASN A 12 -11.93 -2.70 5.40
N LEU A 13 -11.08 -3.61 4.91
CA LEU A 13 -9.73 -3.82 5.45
C LEU A 13 -8.73 -2.78 4.93
N ASP A 14 -8.96 -2.21 3.75
CA ASP A 14 -8.12 -1.12 3.22
C ASP A 14 -8.31 0.16 4.04
N ALA A 15 -9.54 0.42 4.46
CA ALA A 15 -9.93 1.69 5.06
C ALA A 15 -9.57 1.82 6.54
N VAL A 16 -9.60 0.73 7.31
CA VAL A 16 -9.43 0.78 8.76
C VAL A 16 -7.99 1.04 9.19
N ALA A 17 -7.83 1.60 10.39
CA ALA A 17 -6.52 1.73 11.02
C ALA A 17 -5.90 0.33 11.27
N GLY A 18 -4.62 0.19 10.89
CA GLY A 18 -3.91 -1.09 10.97
C GLY A 18 -4.31 -2.10 9.90
N GLY A 19 -5.02 -1.66 8.84
CA GLY A 19 -5.36 -2.46 7.68
C GLY A 19 -4.27 -2.47 6.59
N VAL A 20 -4.70 -2.75 5.34
CA VAL A 20 -3.81 -2.90 4.17
C VAL A 20 -2.89 -1.70 3.99
N ASN A 21 -3.45 -0.49 3.97
CA ASN A 21 -2.68 0.71 3.69
C ASN A 21 -1.68 1.06 4.79
N ASP A 22 -1.97 0.75 6.05
CA ASP A 22 -1.01 0.88 7.15
C ASP A 22 0.12 -0.14 7.06
N ALA A 23 -0.19 -1.39 6.69
CA ALA A 23 0.79 -2.44 6.50
C ALA A 23 1.72 -2.10 5.32
N LEU A 24 1.15 -1.63 4.19
CA LEU A 24 1.89 -1.19 3.02
C LEU A 24 2.81 -0.01 3.36
N ALA A 25 2.30 1.04 4.01
CA ALA A 25 3.08 2.22 4.38
C ALA A 25 4.31 1.84 5.22
N ARG A 26 4.14 0.97 6.22
CA ARG A 26 5.26 0.48 7.04
C ARG A 26 6.24 -0.36 6.22
N ALA A 27 5.73 -1.25 5.36
CA ALA A 27 6.56 -2.11 4.52
C ALA A 27 7.47 -1.32 3.59
N VAL A 28 6.98 -0.23 2.99
CA VAL A 28 7.77 0.63 2.09
C VAL A 28 8.61 1.69 2.84
N GLY A 29 8.68 1.62 4.17
CA GLY A 29 9.60 2.39 5.00
C GLY A 29 9.10 3.77 5.43
N LEU A 30 7.79 4.01 5.42
CA LEU A 30 7.22 5.28 5.87
C LEU A 30 7.13 5.37 7.39
N THR A 31 7.28 6.58 7.88
CA THR A 31 7.06 7.01 9.28
C THR A 31 6.09 8.18 9.30
N GLU A 32 5.63 8.59 10.48
CA GLU A 32 4.64 9.67 10.65
C GLU A 32 3.41 9.43 9.75
N ILE A 33 2.89 8.19 9.83
CA ILE A 33 1.83 7.72 8.94
C ILE A 33 0.50 8.36 9.34
N GLU A 34 -0.14 9.01 8.39
CA GLU A 34 -1.46 9.62 8.48
C GLU A 34 -2.39 9.04 7.40
N MET A 35 -3.68 9.24 7.56
CA MET A 35 -4.67 8.87 6.55
C MET A 35 -4.60 9.86 5.37
N LEU A 36 -4.56 9.33 4.13
CA LEU A 36 -4.58 10.18 2.94
C LEU A 36 -5.94 10.83 2.75
N GLN A 37 -7.00 10.03 2.80
CA GLN A 37 -8.37 10.48 2.62
C GLN A 37 -9.26 9.89 3.72
N THR A 38 -9.89 10.73 4.52
CA THR A 38 -10.85 10.29 5.53
C THR A 38 -12.23 10.18 4.89
N SER A 39 -12.83 8.99 4.93
CA SER A 39 -14.17 8.71 4.42
C SER A 39 -15.25 8.86 5.49
N GLY A 40 -14.90 8.75 6.76
CA GLY A 40 -15.82 8.83 7.88
C GLY A 40 -15.19 8.40 9.20
N VAL A 41 -16.06 8.17 10.18
CA VAL A 41 -15.70 7.58 11.48
C VAL A 41 -16.56 6.34 11.72
N ASP A 42 -15.99 5.35 12.39
CA ASP A 42 -16.71 4.14 12.79
C ASP A 42 -17.61 4.37 14.01
N GLU A 43 -18.28 3.32 14.48
CA GLU A 43 -19.16 3.35 15.66
C GLU A 43 -18.44 3.74 16.96
N ASN A 44 -17.11 3.62 17.02
CA ASN A 44 -16.27 3.99 18.16
C ASN A 44 -15.66 5.38 18.00
N GLY A 45 -15.97 6.10 16.91
CA GLY A 45 -15.41 7.41 16.59
C GLY A 45 -14.02 7.36 15.96
N ALA A 46 -13.50 6.17 15.61
CA ALA A 46 -12.21 6.05 14.95
C ALA A 46 -12.34 6.39 13.45
N PRO A 47 -11.46 7.22 12.88
CA PRO A 47 -11.52 7.57 11.47
C PRO A 47 -11.16 6.36 10.61
N TYR A 48 -11.81 6.24 9.45
CA TYR A 48 -11.47 5.30 8.41
C TYR A 48 -11.41 6.00 7.05
N GLY A 49 -10.61 5.44 6.13
CA GLY A 49 -10.46 6.01 4.78
C GLY A 49 -9.31 5.38 4.01
N ILE A 50 -9.28 5.68 2.72
CA ILE A 50 -8.37 5.05 1.77
C ILE A 50 -7.02 5.75 1.74
N GLY A 51 -5.98 4.93 1.54
CA GLY A 51 -4.60 5.37 1.44
C GLY A 51 -3.99 5.85 2.76
N ARG A 52 -2.68 5.93 2.76
CA ARG A 52 -1.89 6.52 3.85
C ARG A 52 -0.83 7.44 3.26
N VAL A 53 -0.43 8.41 4.05
CA VAL A 53 0.65 9.35 3.74
C VAL A 53 1.66 9.28 4.85
N GLY A 54 2.93 9.39 4.50
CA GLY A 54 3.99 9.45 5.50
C GLY A 54 5.25 10.06 4.93
N VAL A 55 6.30 10.12 5.75
CA VAL A 55 7.61 10.59 5.35
C VAL A 55 8.57 9.41 5.23
N LEU A 56 9.41 9.43 4.20
CA LEU A 56 10.44 8.41 4.03
C LEU A 56 11.51 8.57 5.11
N LYS A 57 11.77 7.50 5.85
CA LYS A 57 12.76 7.52 6.93
C LYS A 57 14.17 7.67 6.36
N GLY A 58 14.87 8.73 6.74
CA GLY A 58 16.27 8.96 6.39
C GLY A 58 16.51 10.36 5.80
N LYS A 59 17.79 10.76 5.79
CA LYS A 59 18.23 12.06 5.25
C LYS A 59 18.88 11.96 3.86
N ALA A 60 19.03 10.76 3.32
CA ALA A 60 19.67 10.58 2.02
C ALA A 60 18.71 11.00 0.89
N VAL A 61 19.23 11.72 -0.08
CA VAL A 61 18.51 11.95 -1.35
C VAL A 61 18.47 10.60 -2.08
N VAL A 62 17.31 10.01 -2.14
CA VAL A 62 17.08 8.74 -2.84
C VAL A 62 16.52 9.06 -4.20
N THR A 63 17.09 8.49 -5.26
CA THR A 63 16.50 8.60 -6.60
C THR A 63 15.20 7.77 -6.66
N LEU A 64 14.30 8.10 -7.57
CA LEU A 64 13.09 7.29 -7.73
C LEU A 64 13.41 5.85 -8.13
N ALA A 65 14.42 5.64 -8.95
CA ALA A 65 14.88 4.31 -9.34
C ALA A 65 15.33 3.48 -8.12
N ASP A 66 16.12 4.09 -7.21
CA ASP A 66 16.56 3.44 -5.99
C ASP A 66 15.37 3.15 -5.05
N TYR A 67 14.45 4.10 -4.91
CA TYR A 67 13.25 3.90 -4.09
C TYR A 67 12.34 2.81 -4.67
N ALA A 68 12.12 2.79 -5.98
CA ALA A 68 11.35 1.73 -6.64
C ALA A 68 12.00 0.34 -6.42
N ALA A 69 13.34 0.28 -6.45
CA ALA A 69 14.07 -0.95 -6.13
C ALA A 69 13.92 -1.34 -4.65
N GLN A 70 13.90 -0.36 -3.73
CA GLN A 70 13.61 -0.61 -2.31
C GLN A 70 12.18 -1.12 -2.10
N VAL A 71 11.18 -0.49 -2.73
CA VAL A 71 9.77 -0.92 -2.71
C VAL A 71 9.67 -2.36 -3.22
N LYS A 72 10.26 -2.65 -4.38
CA LYS A 72 10.30 -4.01 -4.94
C LYS A 72 10.84 -5.02 -3.94
N THR A 73 11.96 -4.72 -3.30
CA THR A 73 12.60 -5.61 -2.34
C THR A 73 11.78 -5.78 -1.07
N ALA A 74 11.27 -4.67 -0.53
CA ALA A 74 10.49 -4.67 0.72
C ALA A 74 9.17 -5.44 0.60
N LEU A 75 8.52 -5.34 -0.56
CA LEU A 75 7.28 -6.06 -0.86
C LEU A 75 7.53 -7.47 -1.42
N GLN A 76 8.79 -7.82 -1.73
CA GLN A 76 9.17 -9.04 -2.45
C GLN A 76 8.52 -9.15 -3.84
N ALA A 77 8.20 -8.01 -4.45
CA ALA A 77 7.52 -7.94 -5.72
C ALA A 77 8.39 -8.51 -6.85
N ASN A 78 7.76 -9.23 -7.77
CA ASN A 78 8.43 -9.83 -8.93
C ASN A 78 8.79 -8.79 -10.01
N GLY A 79 8.15 -7.61 -10.00
CA GLY A 79 8.44 -6.47 -10.87
C GLY A 79 7.75 -5.21 -10.38
N VAL A 80 8.29 -4.04 -10.73
CA VAL A 80 7.66 -2.75 -10.50
C VAL A 80 7.76 -1.90 -11.76
N ARG A 81 6.76 -1.04 -11.98
CA ARG A 81 6.77 -0.01 -13.03
C ARG A 81 6.76 1.35 -12.34
N TYR A 82 7.41 2.34 -12.93
CA TYR A 82 7.37 3.69 -12.35
C TYR A 82 7.49 4.77 -13.42
N VAL A 83 7.02 5.97 -13.09
CA VAL A 83 7.28 7.20 -13.83
C VAL A 83 7.92 8.21 -12.92
N ASP A 84 9.02 8.81 -13.39
CA ASP A 84 9.77 9.85 -12.71
C ASP A 84 9.30 11.23 -13.19
N ALA A 85 8.74 12.00 -12.25
CA ALA A 85 8.34 13.38 -12.46
C ALA A 85 9.45 14.39 -12.07
N GLY A 86 10.66 13.90 -11.74
CA GLY A 86 11.79 14.73 -11.37
C GLY A 86 11.71 15.37 -9.98
N ARG A 87 10.85 14.84 -9.10
CA ARG A 87 10.67 15.37 -7.74
C ARG A 87 11.52 14.58 -6.73
N PRO A 88 12.15 15.28 -5.77
CA PRO A 88 12.81 14.60 -4.66
C PRO A 88 11.77 13.91 -3.78
N ILE A 89 12.07 12.68 -3.33
CA ILE A 89 11.17 11.89 -2.51
C ILE A 89 11.27 12.35 -1.05
N ARG A 90 10.13 12.79 -0.51
CA ARG A 90 10.01 13.26 0.89
C ARG A 90 8.72 12.80 1.54
N ARG A 91 7.58 13.16 0.93
CA ARG A 91 6.23 12.85 1.40
C ARG A 91 5.60 11.88 0.43
N VAL A 92 5.44 10.64 0.90
CA VAL A 92 4.99 9.53 0.06
C VAL A 92 3.59 9.13 0.48
N ALA A 93 2.70 8.99 -0.50
CA ALA A 93 1.43 8.34 -0.30
C ALA A 93 1.48 6.89 -0.74
N VAL A 94 0.62 6.06 -0.17
CA VAL A 94 0.42 4.68 -0.56
C VAL A 94 -1.07 4.36 -0.68
N GLY A 95 -1.42 3.55 -1.68
CA GLY A 95 -2.75 2.96 -1.86
C GLY A 95 -2.61 1.53 -2.34
N GLY A 96 -2.94 0.55 -1.48
CA GLY A 96 -2.89 -0.87 -1.82
C GLY A 96 -3.92 -1.24 -2.88
N GLY A 97 -3.59 -2.21 -3.73
CA GLY A 97 -4.43 -2.61 -4.84
C GLY A 97 -4.59 -1.55 -5.92
N ALA A 98 -5.69 -1.55 -6.63
CA ALA A 98 -5.99 -0.66 -7.75
C ALA A 98 -6.41 0.74 -7.26
N CYS A 99 -5.47 1.56 -6.81
CA CYS A 99 -5.71 2.90 -6.29
C CYS A 99 -5.15 4.03 -7.19
N GLY A 100 -4.87 3.73 -8.46
CA GLY A 100 -4.32 4.72 -9.40
C GLY A 100 -5.19 5.96 -9.62
N ASP A 101 -6.48 5.88 -9.33
CA ASP A 101 -7.39 7.02 -9.42
C ASP A 101 -7.17 8.06 -8.30
N CYS A 102 -6.41 7.72 -7.24
CA CYS A 102 -6.10 8.62 -6.11
C CYS A 102 -4.92 9.58 -6.37
N VAL A 103 -4.36 9.61 -7.57
CA VAL A 103 -3.21 10.49 -7.89
C VAL A 103 -3.51 11.97 -7.65
N GLN A 104 -4.75 12.42 -7.90
CA GLN A 104 -5.14 13.81 -7.68
C GLN A 104 -5.25 14.15 -6.19
N GLU A 105 -5.77 13.24 -5.38
CA GLU A 105 -5.83 13.36 -3.92
C GLU A 105 -4.44 13.42 -3.32
N ASP A 106 -3.50 12.63 -3.84
CA ASP A 106 -2.10 12.67 -3.45
C ASP A 106 -1.46 14.03 -3.70
N HIS A 107 -1.68 14.57 -4.90
CA HIS A 107 -1.20 15.89 -5.25
C HIS A 107 -1.79 16.94 -4.31
N ALA A 108 -3.10 16.88 -4.03
CA ALA A 108 -3.78 17.80 -3.12
C ALA A 108 -3.27 17.68 -1.67
N ALA A 109 -2.83 16.48 -1.24
CA ALA A 109 -2.21 16.25 0.07
C ALA A 109 -0.73 16.71 0.13
N GLY A 110 -0.18 17.24 -0.95
CA GLY A 110 1.20 17.72 -1.03
C GLY A 110 2.25 16.62 -1.06
N CYS A 111 1.87 15.43 -1.52
CA CYS A 111 2.80 14.33 -1.73
C CYS A 111 3.64 14.59 -3.00
N ASP A 112 4.83 14.03 -3.03
CA ASP A 112 5.72 14.05 -4.19
C ASP A 112 5.83 12.68 -4.86
N THR A 113 5.39 11.63 -4.17
CA THR A 113 5.52 10.25 -4.62
C THR A 113 4.30 9.43 -4.19
N PHE A 114 3.81 8.58 -5.08
CA PHE A 114 2.71 7.65 -4.82
C PHE A 114 3.11 6.20 -5.15
N VAL A 115 2.84 5.28 -4.23
CA VAL A 115 3.02 3.83 -4.41
C VAL A 115 1.66 3.16 -4.41
N THR A 116 1.33 2.45 -5.49
CA THR A 116 0.04 1.79 -5.68
C THR A 116 0.17 0.59 -6.63
N ALA A 117 -0.93 0.15 -7.22
CA ALA A 117 -0.94 -0.92 -8.21
C ALA A 117 -2.00 -0.71 -9.30
N ASP A 118 -1.98 -1.58 -10.31
CA ASP A 118 -2.91 -1.63 -11.44
C ASP A 118 -3.08 -0.31 -12.18
N VAL A 119 -1.97 0.44 -12.28
CA VAL A 119 -1.96 1.76 -12.90
C VAL A 119 -2.12 1.64 -14.41
N LYS A 120 -3.11 2.33 -14.95
CA LYS A 120 -3.35 2.43 -16.40
C LYS A 120 -2.31 3.36 -17.03
N TYR A 121 -2.05 3.17 -18.33
CA TYR A 121 -1.05 3.95 -19.04
C TYR A 121 -1.27 5.47 -18.96
N ASN A 122 -2.51 5.91 -19.10
CA ASN A 122 -2.86 7.33 -19.00
C ASN A 122 -2.58 7.90 -17.61
N GLN A 123 -2.80 7.12 -16.53
CA GLN A 123 -2.55 7.56 -15.15
C GLN A 123 -1.05 7.81 -14.87
N PHE A 124 -0.14 7.10 -15.56
CA PHE A 124 1.29 7.45 -15.50
C PHE A 124 1.57 8.83 -16.11
N TRP A 125 0.89 9.19 -17.19
CA TRP A 125 1.00 10.51 -17.77
C TRP A 125 0.39 11.59 -16.88
N ASP A 126 -0.80 11.32 -16.32
CA ASP A 126 -1.48 12.23 -15.39
C ASP A 126 -0.58 12.53 -14.18
N ALA A 127 0.03 11.48 -13.58
CA ALA A 127 0.96 11.65 -12.47
C ALA A 127 2.18 12.50 -12.86
N LYS A 128 2.77 12.24 -14.04
CA LYS A 128 3.91 13.00 -14.54
C LYS A 128 3.57 14.47 -14.75
N ASP A 129 2.42 14.77 -15.33
CA ASP A 129 1.96 16.13 -15.60
C ASP A 129 1.64 16.89 -14.30
N LEU A 130 1.15 16.19 -13.28
CA LEU A 130 0.94 16.72 -11.93
C LEU A 130 2.24 16.88 -11.13
N GLY A 131 3.36 16.35 -11.62
CA GLY A 131 4.63 16.38 -10.90
C GLY A 131 4.69 15.38 -9.74
N ILE A 132 4.03 14.23 -9.85
CA ILE A 132 4.03 13.14 -8.88
C ILE A 132 4.86 11.98 -9.42
N ASN A 133 5.85 11.53 -8.67
CA ASN A 133 6.51 10.27 -8.92
C ASN A 133 5.53 9.13 -8.64
N LEU A 134 5.36 8.19 -9.55
CA LEU A 134 4.39 7.10 -9.38
C LEU A 134 5.09 5.76 -9.50
N VAL A 135 4.84 4.87 -8.53
CA VAL A 135 5.36 3.49 -8.51
C VAL A 135 4.17 2.53 -8.47
N ASP A 136 4.06 1.69 -9.48
CA ASP A 136 3.14 0.55 -9.52
C ASP A 136 3.91 -0.71 -9.11
N ALA A 137 3.60 -1.22 -7.94
CA ALA A 137 4.28 -2.36 -7.32
C ALA A 137 3.50 -3.68 -7.43
N GLY A 138 2.38 -3.69 -8.15
CA GLY A 138 1.53 -4.85 -8.36
C GLY A 138 0.51 -5.08 -7.24
N HIS A 139 -0.69 -5.50 -7.63
CA HIS A 139 -1.85 -5.64 -6.74
C HIS A 139 -1.56 -6.55 -5.55
N PHE A 140 -1.20 -7.79 -5.84
CA PHE A 140 -0.89 -8.78 -4.81
C PHE A 140 0.15 -8.27 -3.80
N TRP A 141 1.22 -7.66 -4.29
CA TRP A 141 2.35 -7.25 -3.47
C TRP A 141 2.07 -6.04 -2.59
N THR A 142 1.18 -5.16 -3.01
CA THR A 142 0.77 -3.99 -2.21
C THR A 142 -0.24 -4.35 -1.13
N GLU A 143 -0.99 -5.44 -1.28
CA GLU A 143 -1.96 -5.90 -0.29
C GLU A 143 -1.42 -7.00 0.63
N ASN A 144 -0.57 -7.90 0.13
CA ASN A 144 -0.09 -9.07 0.87
C ASN A 144 0.58 -8.75 2.23
N PRO A 145 1.26 -7.62 2.46
CA PRO A 145 1.83 -7.29 3.77
C PRO A 145 0.84 -7.35 4.93
N VAL A 146 -0.46 -7.11 4.69
CA VAL A 146 -1.49 -7.18 5.74
C VAL A 146 -1.71 -8.59 6.26
N CYS A 147 -1.43 -9.64 5.47
CA CYS A 147 -1.67 -11.03 5.85
C CYS A 147 -0.86 -11.44 7.10
N LEU A 148 0.40 -11.03 7.18
CA LEU A 148 1.24 -11.29 8.36
C LEU A 148 0.73 -10.53 9.58
N TYR A 149 0.36 -9.26 9.40
CA TYR A 149 -0.18 -8.43 10.47
C TYR A 149 -1.50 -8.99 11.02
N LEU A 150 -2.41 -9.43 10.14
CA LEU A 150 -3.66 -10.08 10.55
C LEU A 150 -3.40 -11.39 11.29
N ALA A 151 -2.48 -12.21 10.79
CA ALA A 151 -2.13 -13.46 11.44
C ALA A 151 -1.62 -13.22 12.88
N ASP A 152 -0.78 -12.21 13.08
CA ASP A 152 -0.27 -11.87 14.41
C ASP A 152 -1.35 -11.31 15.33
N LYS A 153 -2.25 -10.49 14.79
CA LYS A 153 -3.43 -10.01 15.54
C LYS A 153 -4.34 -11.17 15.97
N LEU A 154 -4.61 -12.11 15.08
CA LEU A 154 -5.43 -13.27 15.38
C LEU A 154 -4.77 -14.18 16.42
N ARG A 155 -3.47 -14.42 16.32
CA ARG A 155 -2.69 -15.20 17.32
C ARG A 155 -2.73 -14.55 18.69
N ALA A 156 -2.64 -13.22 18.74
CA ALA A 156 -2.71 -12.49 20.00
C ALA A 156 -4.11 -12.48 20.61
N ALA A 157 -5.16 -12.38 19.79
CA ALA A 157 -6.55 -12.34 20.25
C ALA A 157 -7.10 -13.72 20.64
N PHE A 158 -6.61 -14.77 19.99
CA PHE A 158 -7.10 -16.14 20.11
C PHE A 158 -5.94 -17.14 20.25
N PRO A 159 -5.25 -17.16 21.41
CA PRO A 159 -4.06 -18.00 21.60
C PRO A 159 -4.37 -19.51 21.55
N GLU A 160 -5.64 -19.90 21.67
CA GLU A 160 -6.10 -21.30 21.63
C GLU A 160 -6.25 -21.83 20.20
N ILE A 161 -6.22 -20.99 19.17
CA ILE A 161 -6.36 -21.44 17.77
C ILE A 161 -5.02 -21.44 17.04
N VAL A 162 -4.91 -22.32 16.04
CA VAL A 162 -3.75 -22.36 15.14
C VAL A 162 -3.99 -21.43 13.95
N VAL A 163 -3.24 -20.33 13.87
CA VAL A 163 -3.33 -19.38 12.77
C VAL A 163 -2.18 -19.60 11.80
N LYS A 164 -2.50 -19.90 10.54
CA LYS A 164 -1.54 -20.10 9.45
C LYS A 164 -1.79 -19.12 8.31
N VAL A 165 -0.71 -18.59 7.73
CA VAL A 165 -0.74 -17.89 6.45
C VAL A 165 -0.52 -18.94 5.36
N SER A 166 -1.27 -18.88 4.26
CA SER A 166 -1.13 -19.82 3.16
C SER A 166 0.22 -19.65 2.47
N GLU A 167 0.97 -20.71 2.33
CA GLU A 167 2.25 -20.75 1.59
C GLU A 167 2.02 -20.95 0.08
N ASN A 168 0.84 -21.35 -0.32
CA ASN A 168 0.48 -21.61 -1.72
C ASN A 168 -0.15 -20.42 -2.43
N HIS A 169 -0.45 -19.35 -1.69
CA HIS A 169 -1.01 -18.14 -2.26
C HIS A 169 0.10 -17.24 -2.78
N THR A 170 0.23 -17.14 -4.10
CA THR A 170 1.25 -16.36 -4.80
C THR A 170 0.63 -15.55 -5.91
N ASP A 171 1.30 -14.47 -6.30
CA ASP A 171 0.90 -13.70 -7.48
C ASP A 171 0.88 -14.58 -8.74
N CYS A 172 -0.15 -14.43 -9.56
CA CYS A 172 -0.26 -15.12 -10.85
C CYS A 172 0.53 -14.42 -11.96
N ILE A 173 0.87 -13.13 -11.80
CA ILE A 173 1.61 -12.34 -12.79
C ILE A 173 3.08 -12.72 -12.74
N ARG A 174 3.70 -12.83 -13.92
CA ARG A 174 5.14 -13.09 -14.08
C ARG A 174 5.76 -12.04 -14.98
N PHE A 175 7.01 -11.71 -14.69
CA PHE A 175 7.83 -10.84 -15.54
C PHE A 175 8.95 -11.68 -16.14
N CYS A 176 9.26 -11.47 -17.41
CA CYS A 176 10.35 -12.12 -18.16
C CYS A 176 11.51 -11.15 -18.40
#